data_c5b171d5d3452aff19c05a6845bfbb39
#
_entry.id   c5b171d5d3452aff19c05a6845bfbb39
#
_cell.length_a   1.000
_cell.length_b   1.000
_cell.length_c   1.000
_cell.angle_alpha   90.00
_cell.angle_beta   90.00
_cell.angle_gamma   90.00
#
_symmetry.space_group_name_H-M   'P 1'
#
loop_
_entity.id
_entity.type
_entity.pdbx_description
1 polymer ?
#
loop_
_entity_poly.entity_id
_entity_poly.type
_entity_poly.pdbx_seq_one_letter_code
_entity_poly.pdbx_strand_id
1 'polypeptide(L)'
;MAAVRRLLVYGGRGALGSKCVQYFRAKNWVNCFLAWGTDRPWKGEPLISAAQLCLWVASIDLAENDEASANIVVKMSDSFIEQADQVTENVGKLLGEEKVDAILCVAGGWAGGSAKAKSLYKNSDLMWKQSVWTSTISSHLATKHLKEGGLLTLTGAKAALAETPGMVGYGMAKAAVHQLCQSLSGTNSGLPPGSAAVAVLPVTLDTPMNRKSMPDADFSSWTPLDFIAETFYDWITGKNRPSSGSLIQVITTGGKTELTAAHL
;
A
#
# COMPACT_ATOMS: atom_id res chain seq x y z
N MET A 1 20.40 9.08 18.04
CA MET A 1 19.99 7.75 17.55
C MET A 1 19.22 7.96 16.27
N ALA A 2 19.55 7.28 15.17
CA ALA A 2 18.75 7.32 13.96
C ALA A 2 17.37 6.70 14.25
N ALA A 3 16.30 7.43 13.96
CA ALA A 3 14.94 6.94 14.20
C ALA A 3 14.66 5.72 13.31
N VAL A 4 14.20 4.64 13.90
CA VAL A 4 13.73 3.46 13.16
C VAL A 4 12.55 3.87 12.28
N ARG A 5 12.63 3.63 10.98
CA ARG A 5 11.48 3.83 10.10
C ARG A 5 10.51 2.67 10.24
N ARG A 6 9.23 3.01 10.31
CA ARG A 6 8.15 2.05 10.54
C ARG A 6 7.09 2.13 9.45
N LEU A 7 6.61 0.98 9.02
CA LEU A 7 5.55 0.88 8.02
C LEU A 7 4.46 -0.08 8.49
N LEU A 8 3.22 0.23 8.11
CA LEU A 8 2.10 -0.71 8.14
C LEU A 8 1.75 -1.11 6.71
N VAL A 9 1.55 -2.39 6.46
CA VAL A 9 1.12 -2.93 5.17
C VAL A 9 -0.21 -3.63 5.35
N TYR A 10 -1.32 -2.99 4.96
CA TYR A 10 -2.63 -3.61 4.95
C TYR A 10 -2.79 -4.44 3.66
N GLY A 11 -3.01 -5.74 3.80
CA GLY A 11 -2.90 -6.73 2.73
C GLY A 11 -1.50 -7.34 2.63
N GLY A 12 -0.77 -7.37 3.75
CA GLY A 12 0.65 -7.77 3.79
C GLY A 12 0.94 -9.23 3.44
N ARG A 13 -0.08 -10.10 3.38
CA ARG A 13 0.02 -11.51 2.95
C ARG A 13 -0.29 -11.69 1.46
N GLY A 14 -0.98 -10.73 0.84
CA GLY A 14 -1.26 -10.73 -0.60
C GLY A 14 0.02 -10.63 -1.43
N ALA A 15 -0.07 -10.88 -2.75
CA ALA A 15 1.11 -10.89 -3.63
C ALA A 15 1.90 -9.57 -3.58
N LEU A 16 1.23 -8.42 -3.74
CA LEU A 16 1.88 -7.11 -3.65
C LEU A 16 2.31 -6.80 -2.22
N GLY A 17 1.49 -7.14 -1.22
CA GLY A 17 1.82 -6.89 0.19
C GLY A 17 3.04 -7.67 0.66
N SER A 18 3.13 -8.97 0.33
CA SER A 18 4.33 -9.78 0.63
C SER A 18 5.57 -9.20 -0.05
N LYS A 19 5.46 -8.78 -1.31
CA LYS A 19 6.56 -8.11 -2.01
C LYS A 19 6.97 -6.82 -1.30
N CYS A 20 6.03 -6.00 -0.84
CA CYS A 20 6.34 -4.80 -0.06
C CYS A 20 7.04 -5.16 1.25
N VAL A 21 6.53 -6.13 2.02
CA VAL A 21 7.17 -6.58 3.26
C VAL A 21 8.62 -7.01 3.00
N GLN A 22 8.85 -7.90 2.02
CA GLN A 22 10.19 -8.37 1.63
C GLN A 22 11.10 -7.22 1.21
N TYR A 23 10.63 -6.37 0.31
CA TYR A 23 11.41 -5.26 -0.24
C TYR A 23 11.85 -4.30 0.86
N PHE A 24 10.94 -3.87 1.73
CA PHE A 24 11.26 -2.93 2.80
C PHE A 24 12.12 -3.57 3.89
N ARG A 25 11.90 -4.84 4.23
CA ARG A 25 12.76 -5.57 5.16
C ARG A 25 14.19 -5.76 4.65
N ALA A 26 14.35 -5.96 3.33
CA ALA A 26 15.66 -6.10 2.68
C ALA A 26 16.43 -4.77 2.55
N LYS A 27 15.73 -3.62 2.59
CA LYS A 27 16.36 -2.29 2.52
C LYS A 27 17.02 -1.95 3.87
N ASN A 28 18.19 -2.53 4.10
CA ASN A 28 19.08 -2.05 5.15
C ASN A 28 19.57 -0.64 4.78
N TRP A 29 19.38 0.32 5.65
CA TRP A 29 19.82 1.72 5.44
C TRP A 29 21.36 1.85 5.54
N VAL A 30 22.10 1.01 4.83
CA VAL A 30 23.57 1.08 4.78
C VAL A 30 24.06 2.29 3.98
N ASN A 31 23.21 2.93 3.16
CA ASN A 31 23.65 3.99 2.27
C ASN A 31 23.78 5.38 2.91
N CYS A 32 23.56 5.54 4.20
CA CYS A 32 23.80 6.85 4.86
C CYS A 32 25.29 7.09 5.23
N PHE A 33 26.18 6.11 5.11
CA PHE A 33 27.58 6.25 5.56
C PHE A 33 28.60 6.42 4.44
N LEU A 34 28.24 6.31 3.17
CA LEU A 34 29.19 6.51 2.07
C LEU A 34 29.31 7.97 1.58
N ALA A 35 28.63 8.90 2.20
CA ALA A 35 28.69 10.33 1.82
C ALA A 35 29.67 11.17 2.67
N TRP A 36 30.46 10.57 3.54
CA TRP A 36 31.49 11.28 4.27
C TRP A 36 32.88 10.84 3.80
N GLY A 37 33.58 11.82 3.26
CA GLY A 37 34.83 11.74 2.53
C GLY A 37 35.93 10.85 3.16
N THR A 38 36.75 10.38 2.26
CA THR A 38 37.82 9.38 2.38
C THR A 38 39.10 9.83 3.09
N ASP A 39 39.11 10.86 3.95
CA ASP A 39 40.36 11.43 4.45
C ASP A 39 40.51 11.46 5.98
N ARG A 40 40.17 10.37 6.70
CA ARG A 40 40.72 10.16 8.06
C ARG A 40 40.96 8.70 8.36
N PRO A 41 42.11 8.36 8.97
CA PRO A 41 42.42 7.00 9.37
C PRO A 41 41.57 6.58 10.58
N TRP A 42 40.90 5.42 10.44
CA TRP A 42 40.09 4.71 11.43
C TRP A 42 40.89 4.47 12.74
N LYS A 43 40.39 4.95 13.89
CA LYS A 43 40.73 4.50 15.21
C LYS A 43 39.51 3.86 15.85
N GLY A 44 39.55 2.53 15.93
CA GLY A 44 38.49 1.63 16.24
C GLY A 44 37.70 1.91 17.53
N GLU A 45 36.40 2.12 17.39
CA GLU A 45 35.40 1.72 18.36
C GLU A 45 34.31 0.94 17.62
N PRO A 46 33.64 -0.03 18.27
CA PRO A 46 32.76 -0.96 17.57
C PRO A 46 31.55 -0.22 17.02
N LEU A 47 31.44 -0.27 15.71
CA LEU A 47 30.23 0.14 14.98
C LEU A 47 29.02 -0.57 15.60
N ILE A 48 28.01 0.21 15.94
CA ILE A 48 26.65 -0.23 16.24
C ILE A 48 26.29 -1.38 15.29
N SER A 49 25.94 -2.54 15.84
CA SER A 49 25.71 -3.75 15.07
C SER A 49 24.71 -3.50 13.92
N ALA A 50 24.99 -4.04 12.76
CA ALA A 50 24.13 -3.94 11.55
C ALA A 50 22.69 -4.43 11.77
N ALA A 51 22.40 -5.08 12.88
CA ALA A 51 21.07 -5.53 13.30
C ALA A 51 20.10 -4.38 13.69
N GLN A 52 20.59 -3.15 13.84
CA GLN A 52 19.80 -2.02 14.38
C GLN A 52 19.19 -1.10 13.31
N LEU A 53 19.36 -1.39 12.01
CA LEU A 53 18.93 -0.52 10.92
C LEU A 53 17.85 -1.13 9.98
N CYS A 54 17.26 -2.27 10.34
CA CYS A 54 16.16 -2.84 9.57
C CYS A 54 14.90 -1.99 9.71
N LEU A 55 14.27 -1.68 8.57
CA LEU A 55 12.93 -1.12 8.54
C LEU A 55 11.98 -2.06 9.29
N TRP A 56 11.25 -1.51 10.27
CA TRP A 56 10.22 -2.25 10.95
C TRP A 56 8.93 -2.22 10.10
N VAL A 57 8.42 -3.39 9.74
CA VAL A 57 7.24 -3.53 8.88
C VAL A 57 6.23 -4.43 9.55
N ALA A 58 5.04 -3.93 9.84
CA ALA A 58 3.94 -4.75 10.31
C ALA A 58 2.97 -5.08 9.18
N SER A 59 2.51 -6.32 9.15
CA SER A 59 1.49 -6.84 8.25
C SER A 59 0.13 -6.81 8.93
N ILE A 60 -0.88 -6.30 8.24
CA ILE A 60 -2.30 -6.38 8.62
C ILE A 60 -2.98 -7.20 7.53
N ASP A 61 -3.42 -8.43 7.85
CA ASP A 61 -4.05 -9.32 6.87
C ASP A 61 -4.88 -10.42 7.58
N LEU A 62 -5.56 -11.25 6.82
CA LEU A 62 -6.32 -12.41 7.31
C LEU A 62 -5.43 -13.55 7.84
N ALA A 63 -4.16 -13.55 7.47
CA ALA A 63 -3.15 -14.50 7.94
C ALA A 63 -1.81 -13.79 8.16
N GLU A 64 -0.96 -14.39 8.99
CA GLU A 64 0.37 -13.88 9.27
C GLU A 64 1.29 -13.91 8.05
N ASN A 65 2.19 -12.95 7.98
CA ASN A 65 3.32 -12.92 7.06
C ASN A 65 4.60 -13.14 7.88
N ASP A 66 5.25 -14.27 7.69
CA ASP A 66 6.42 -14.71 8.47
C ASP A 66 7.63 -13.77 8.30
N GLU A 67 7.67 -13.00 7.22
CA GLU A 67 8.73 -12.03 6.94
C GLU A 67 8.46 -10.65 7.59
N ALA A 68 7.25 -10.40 8.10
CA ALA A 68 6.94 -9.16 8.77
C ALA A 68 7.57 -9.08 10.17
N SER A 69 7.85 -7.86 10.63
CA SER A 69 8.35 -7.62 12.00
C SER A 69 7.27 -7.87 13.06
N ALA A 70 6.02 -7.69 12.69
CA ALA A 70 4.84 -7.92 13.51
C ALA A 70 3.62 -8.20 12.62
N ASN A 71 2.62 -8.87 13.17
CA ASN A 71 1.40 -9.21 12.46
C ASN A 71 0.16 -8.78 13.25
N ILE A 72 -0.82 -8.25 12.53
CA ILE A 72 -2.18 -8.04 13.01
C ILE A 72 -3.09 -8.89 12.15
N VAL A 73 -3.56 -10.00 12.72
CA VAL A 73 -4.47 -10.91 12.05
C VAL A 73 -5.90 -10.36 12.15
N VAL A 74 -6.47 -10.04 10.99
CA VAL A 74 -7.82 -9.51 10.87
C VAL A 74 -8.82 -10.65 11.02
N LYS A 75 -9.74 -10.53 11.95
CA LYS A 75 -10.89 -11.45 12.05
C LYS A 75 -11.94 -11.03 11.04
N MET A 76 -12.32 -11.96 10.17
CA MET A 76 -13.41 -11.71 9.22
C MET A 76 -14.71 -11.43 9.97
N SER A 77 -15.39 -10.37 9.58
CA SER A 77 -16.74 -10.02 10.06
C SER A 77 -17.59 -9.55 8.88
N ASP A 78 -18.89 -9.70 9.00
CA ASP A 78 -19.85 -9.09 8.10
C ASP A 78 -20.20 -7.65 8.51
N SER A 79 -19.70 -7.19 9.65
CA SER A 79 -19.83 -5.83 10.14
C SER A 79 -18.56 -5.03 9.85
N PHE A 80 -18.70 -3.96 9.09
CA PHE A 80 -17.61 -3.03 8.83
C PHE A 80 -17.08 -2.39 10.12
N ILE A 81 -17.99 -2.01 11.01
CA ILE A 81 -17.65 -1.36 12.28
C ILE A 81 -16.82 -2.30 13.13
N GLU A 82 -17.26 -3.56 13.32
CA GLU A 82 -16.52 -4.54 14.12
C GLU A 82 -15.10 -4.79 13.57
N GLN A 83 -14.96 -4.91 12.24
CA GLN A 83 -13.64 -5.10 11.64
C GLN A 83 -12.77 -3.85 11.82
N ALA A 84 -13.34 -2.66 11.66
CA ALA A 84 -12.63 -1.39 11.81
C ALA A 84 -12.16 -1.20 13.26
N ASP A 85 -13.02 -1.45 14.24
CA ASP A 85 -12.70 -1.35 15.66
C ASP A 85 -11.60 -2.34 16.05
N GLN A 86 -11.73 -3.61 15.63
CA GLN A 86 -10.73 -4.66 15.89
C GLN A 86 -9.35 -4.28 15.33
N VAL A 87 -9.28 -3.84 14.08
CA VAL A 87 -8.01 -3.47 13.46
C VAL A 87 -7.42 -2.22 14.14
N THR A 88 -8.24 -1.20 14.38
CA THR A 88 -7.79 0.06 15.00
C THR A 88 -7.26 -0.17 16.41
N GLU A 89 -7.95 -0.98 17.21
CA GLU A 89 -7.52 -1.33 18.57
C GLU A 89 -6.19 -2.09 18.55
N ASN A 90 -6.07 -3.09 17.67
CA ASN A 90 -4.85 -3.91 17.60
C ASN A 90 -3.64 -3.11 17.08
N VAL A 91 -3.84 -2.19 16.12
CA VAL A 91 -2.78 -1.27 15.68
C VAL A 91 -2.38 -0.35 16.83
N GLY A 92 -3.34 0.20 17.56
CA GLY A 92 -3.06 1.04 18.73
C GLY A 92 -2.26 0.32 19.81
N LYS A 93 -2.61 -0.94 20.12
CA LYS A 93 -1.87 -1.78 21.07
C LYS A 93 -0.45 -2.07 20.59
N LEU A 94 -0.29 -2.35 19.30
CA LEU A 94 1.01 -2.69 18.71
C LEU A 94 1.96 -1.50 18.67
N LEU A 95 1.47 -0.31 18.35
CA LEU A 95 2.29 0.89 18.18
C LEU A 95 2.46 1.68 19.48
N GLY A 96 1.50 1.65 20.40
CA GLY A 96 1.48 2.57 21.55
C GLY A 96 1.53 4.02 21.07
N GLU A 97 2.50 4.79 21.57
CA GLU A 97 2.75 6.18 21.18
C GLU A 97 3.58 6.35 19.89
N GLU A 98 4.07 5.24 19.34
CA GLU A 98 4.92 5.28 18.17
C GLU A 98 4.13 5.60 16.89
N LYS A 99 4.75 6.36 16.01
CA LYS A 99 4.18 6.74 14.70
C LYS A 99 4.91 6.01 13.57
N VAL A 100 4.22 5.84 12.45
CA VAL A 100 4.75 5.19 11.25
C VAL A 100 5.06 6.21 10.15
N ASP A 101 6.07 5.92 9.35
CA ASP A 101 6.46 6.76 8.19
C ASP A 101 5.50 6.57 7.02
N ALA A 102 4.91 5.36 6.89
CA ALA A 102 3.93 5.10 5.86
C ALA A 102 2.92 4.01 6.24
N ILE A 103 1.74 4.10 5.62
CA ILE A 103 0.71 3.07 5.61
C ILE A 103 0.46 2.70 4.14
N LEU A 104 0.73 1.45 3.78
CA LEU A 104 0.54 0.91 2.44
C LEU A 104 -0.71 0.05 2.43
N CYS A 105 -1.84 0.56 1.92
CA CYS A 105 -3.06 -0.20 1.74
C CYS A 105 -3.04 -0.86 0.36
N VAL A 106 -2.57 -2.11 0.34
CA VAL A 106 -2.46 -2.93 -0.87
C VAL A 106 -3.43 -4.13 -0.85
N ALA A 107 -4.30 -4.17 0.15
CA ALA A 107 -5.40 -5.11 0.20
C ALA A 107 -6.34 -4.89 -0.99
N GLY A 108 -6.84 -5.98 -1.53
CA GLY A 108 -7.77 -5.92 -2.65
C GLY A 108 -7.92 -7.28 -3.32
N GLY A 109 -8.81 -7.34 -4.26
CA GLY A 109 -9.08 -8.51 -5.06
C GLY A 109 -9.80 -8.12 -6.34
N TRP A 110 -10.25 -9.11 -7.09
CA TRP A 110 -11.01 -8.91 -8.30
C TRP A 110 -12.19 -9.87 -8.35
N ALA A 111 -13.35 -9.36 -8.74
CA ALA A 111 -14.49 -10.16 -9.09
C ALA A 111 -15.23 -9.50 -10.26
N GLY A 112 -15.47 -10.27 -11.32
CA GLY A 112 -16.24 -9.84 -12.48
C GLY A 112 -17.75 -9.89 -12.23
N GLY A 113 -18.50 -9.53 -13.24
CA GLY A 113 -19.95 -9.60 -13.28
C GLY A 113 -20.58 -8.31 -13.77
N SER A 114 -21.45 -8.46 -14.77
CA SER A 114 -22.31 -7.38 -15.27
C SER A 114 -23.52 -7.19 -14.36
N ALA A 115 -24.31 -6.15 -14.61
CA ALA A 115 -25.58 -5.92 -13.91
C ALA A 115 -26.60 -7.06 -14.05
N LYS A 116 -26.44 -7.95 -15.06
CA LYS A 116 -27.26 -9.15 -15.25
C LYS A 116 -26.75 -10.37 -14.47
N ALA A 117 -25.54 -10.32 -13.93
CA ALA A 117 -24.93 -11.49 -13.30
C ALA A 117 -25.66 -11.85 -12.00
N LYS A 118 -25.96 -13.13 -11.82
CA LYS A 118 -26.55 -13.65 -10.56
C LYS A 118 -25.65 -13.38 -9.33
N SER A 119 -24.34 -13.27 -9.57
CA SER A 119 -23.34 -12.98 -8.54
C SER A 119 -23.15 -11.49 -8.26
N LEU A 120 -23.89 -10.58 -8.91
CA LEU A 120 -23.66 -9.13 -8.79
C LEU A 120 -23.57 -8.67 -7.32
N TYR A 121 -24.58 -8.97 -6.51
CA TYR A 121 -24.61 -8.52 -5.12
C TYR A 121 -23.47 -9.11 -4.29
N LYS A 122 -23.25 -10.43 -4.41
CA LYS A 122 -22.16 -11.12 -3.71
C LYS A 122 -20.78 -10.54 -4.11
N ASN A 123 -20.56 -10.34 -5.40
CA ASN A 123 -19.27 -9.82 -5.89
C ASN A 123 -19.10 -8.35 -5.55
N SER A 124 -20.16 -7.55 -5.54
CA SER A 124 -20.10 -6.15 -5.10
C SER A 124 -19.78 -6.05 -3.62
N ASP A 125 -20.44 -6.83 -2.76
CA ASP A 125 -20.14 -6.89 -1.32
C ASP A 125 -18.68 -7.30 -1.07
N LEU A 126 -18.21 -8.34 -1.76
CA LEU A 126 -16.81 -8.79 -1.67
C LEU A 126 -15.83 -7.67 -2.06
N MET A 127 -16.07 -6.99 -3.19
CA MET A 127 -15.18 -5.91 -3.64
C MET A 127 -15.21 -4.73 -2.68
N TRP A 128 -16.37 -4.45 -2.09
CA TRP A 128 -16.52 -3.40 -1.08
C TRP A 128 -15.70 -3.71 0.17
N LYS A 129 -15.84 -4.92 0.71
CA LYS A 129 -15.07 -5.41 1.87
C LYS A 129 -13.56 -5.39 1.62
N GLN A 130 -13.12 -5.88 0.47
CA GLN A 130 -11.69 -5.99 0.14
C GLN A 130 -11.02 -4.67 -0.24
N SER A 131 -11.75 -3.68 -0.73
CA SER A 131 -11.18 -2.43 -1.24
C SER A 131 -11.60 -1.22 -0.43
N VAL A 132 -12.90 -1.01 -0.21
CA VAL A 132 -13.42 0.20 0.42
C VAL A 132 -13.19 0.15 1.94
N TRP A 133 -13.54 -0.95 2.59
CA TRP A 133 -13.32 -1.09 4.04
C TRP A 133 -11.85 -0.95 4.41
N THR A 134 -10.98 -1.69 3.73
CA THR A 134 -9.54 -1.67 4.01
C THR A 134 -8.92 -0.30 3.78
N SER A 135 -9.33 0.39 2.70
CA SER A 135 -8.88 1.75 2.41
C SER A 135 -9.39 2.76 3.44
N THR A 136 -10.65 2.64 3.87
CA THR A 136 -11.24 3.53 4.89
C THR A 136 -10.57 3.33 6.25
N ILE A 137 -10.34 2.06 6.67
CA ILE A 137 -9.62 1.75 7.90
C ILE A 137 -8.19 2.29 7.83
N SER A 138 -7.47 2.08 6.73
CA SER A 138 -6.12 2.60 6.53
C SER A 138 -6.06 4.12 6.61
N SER A 139 -7.07 4.79 6.09
CA SER A 139 -7.20 6.26 6.15
C SER A 139 -7.40 6.74 7.60
N HIS A 140 -8.25 6.05 8.36
CA HIS A 140 -8.44 6.35 9.77
C HIS A 140 -7.18 6.08 10.61
N LEU A 141 -6.49 4.97 10.35
CA LEU A 141 -5.19 4.69 10.98
C LEU A 141 -4.17 5.78 10.68
N ALA A 142 -4.19 6.34 9.46
CA ALA A 142 -3.29 7.42 9.08
C ALA A 142 -3.50 8.68 9.92
N THR A 143 -4.74 9.04 10.25
CA THR A 143 -5.02 10.19 11.12
C THR A 143 -4.45 10.01 12.53
N LYS A 144 -4.35 8.78 13.02
CA LYS A 144 -3.90 8.46 14.37
C LYS A 144 -2.41 8.16 14.47
N HIS A 145 -1.87 7.44 13.49
CA HIS A 145 -0.56 6.80 13.62
C HIS A 145 0.47 7.24 12.57
N LEU A 146 0.09 8.02 11.56
CA LEU A 146 1.05 8.52 10.58
C LEU A 146 1.86 9.67 11.19
N LYS A 147 3.16 9.74 10.87
CA LYS A 147 4.00 10.90 11.18
C LYS A 147 3.63 12.10 10.32
N GLU A 148 3.94 13.30 10.77
CA GLU A 148 3.97 14.49 9.91
C GLU A 148 4.89 14.21 8.70
N GLY A 149 4.48 14.66 7.52
CA GLY A 149 5.18 14.36 6.27
C GLY A 149 5.11 12.90 5.82
N GLY A 150 4.35 12.03 6.50
CA GLY A 150 4.21 10.61 6.18
C GLY A 150 3.43 10.34 4.89
N LEU A 151 3.30 9.07 4.51
CA LEU A 151 2.64 8.64 3.28
C LEU A 151 1.56 7.59 3.56
N LEU A 152 0.37 7.83 3.05
CA LEU A 152 -0.68 6.83 2.89
C LEU A 152 -0.79 6.47 1.40
N THR A 153 -0.64 5.19 1.05
CA THR A 153 -0.97 4.72 -0.31
C THR A 153 -2.24 3.91 -0.31
N LEU A 154 -3.06 4.11 -1.33
CA LEU A 154 -4.29 3.35 -1.58
C LEU A 154 -4.18 2.64 -2.93
N THR A 155 -4.87 1.51 -3.09
CA THR A 155 -4.87 0.77 -4.35
C THR A 155 -6.20 0.93 -5.08
N GLY A 156 -6.23 1.86 -6.03
CA GLY A 156 -7.29 2.02 -6.99
C GLY A 156 -7.17 1.03 -8.16
N ALA A 157 -7.67 1.42 -9.31
CA ALA A 157 -7.50 0.69 -10.57
C ALA A 157 -7.69 1.62 -11.76
N LYS A 158 -6.84 1.50 -12.79
CA LYS A 158 -7.01 2.29 -14.03
C LYS A 158 -8.38 2.06 -14.67
N ALA A 159 -8.87 0.83 -14.62
CA ALA A 159 -10.19 0.48 -15.17
C ALA A 159 -11.33 1.32 -14.59
N ALA A 160 -11.24 1.74 -13.33
CA ALA A 160 -12.28 2.53 -12.67
C ALA A 160 -12.24 4.04 -13.00
N LEU A 161 -11.42 4.46 -13.97
CA LEU A 161 -11.45 5.79 -14.58
C LEU A 161 -12.48 5.85 -15.73
N ALA A 162 -13.04 4.72 -16.13
CA ALA A 162 -14.04 4.59 -17.19
C ALA A 162 -15.12 3.56 -16.79
N GLU A 163 -16.03 3.30 -17.68
CA GLU A 163 -17.09 2.31 -17.48
C GLU A 163 -16.53 0.88 -17.36
N THR A 164 -17.12 0.10 -16.46
CA THR A 164 -16.69 -1.29 -16.16
C THR A 164 -17.88 -2.27 -16.30
N PRO A 165 -18.54 -2.40 -17.48
CA PRO A 165 -19.78 -3.14 -17.62
C PRO A 165 -19.65 -4.64 -17.32
N GLY A 166 -18.45 -5.22 -17.46
CA GLY A 166 -18.16 -6.63 -17.15
C GLY A 166 -17.71 -6.87 -15.71
N MET A 167 -17.51 -5.84 -14.90
CA MET A 167 -17.05 -5.92 -13.51
C MET A 167 -17.57 -4.76 -12.67
N VAL A 168 -18.91 -4.62 -12.65
CA VAL A 168 -19.60 -3.47 -12.04
C VAL A 168 -19.21 -3.25 -10.58
N GLY A 169 -19.27 -4.30 -9.76
CA GLY A 169 -18.92 -4.21 -8.34
C GLY A 169 -17.47 -3.80 -8.09
N TYR A 170 -16.54 -4.30 -8.92
CA TYR A 170 -15.13 -3.92 -8.86
C TYR A 170 -14.93 -2.44 -9.21
N GLY A 171 -15.51 -1.99 -10.34
CA GLY A 171 -15.40 -0.60 -10.76
C GLY A 171 -15.94 0.37 -9.73
N MET A 172 -17.13 0.10 -9.17
CA MET A 172 -17.71 0.89 -8.09
C MET A 172 -16.79 0.98 -6.87
N ALA A 173 -16.27 -0.14 -6.41
CA ALA A 173 -15.40 -0.18 -5.23
C ALA A 173 -14.08 0.59 -5.46
N LYS A 174 -13.47 0.45 -6.65
CA LYS A 174 -12.24 1.17 -6.98
C LYS A 174 -12.46 2.66 -7.21
N ALA A 175 -13.59 3.06 -7.80
CA ALA A 175 -13.97 4.47 -7.89
C ALA A 175 -14.20 5.10 -6.51
N ALA A 176 -14.77 4.36 -5.56
CA ALA A 176 -14.90 4.82 -4.18
C ALA A 176 -13.53 5.05 -3.52
N VAL A 177 -12.54 4.19 -3.79
CA VAL A 177 -11.15 4.38 -3.32
C VAL A 177 -10.50 5.62 -3.96
N HIS A 178 -10.77 5.90 -5.25
CA HIS A 178 -10.28 7.13 -5.90
C HIS A 178 -10.85 8.37 -5.21
N GLN A 179 -12.18 8.40 -5.00
CA GLN A 179 -12.85 9.51 -4.32
C GLN A 179 -12.34 9.69 -2.88
N LEU A 180 -12.12 8.60 -2.15
CA LEU A 180 -11.54 8.65 -0.81
C LEU A 180 -10.15 9.30 -0.84
N CYS A 181 -9.28 8.88 -1.77
CA CYS A 181 -7.95 9.45 -1.92
C CYS A 181 -7.98 10.97 -2.16
N GLN A 182 -8.85 11.43 -3.07
CA GLN A 182 -9.03 12.85 -3.36
C GLN A 182 -9.56 13.62 -2.14
N SER A 183 -10.52 13.04 -1.41
CA SER A 183 -11.08 13.65 -0.21
C SER A 183 -10.04 13.84 0.89
N LEU A 184 -9.03 12.97 0.96
CA LEU A 184 -7.94 13.06 1.94
C LEU A 184 -6.94 14.20 1.65
N SER A 185 -6.99 14.84 0.48
CA SER A 185 -6.20 16.04 0.19
C SER A 185 -6.81 17.34 0.70
N GLY A 186 -8.08 17.31 1.10
CA GLY A 186 -8.78 18.50 1.58
C GLY A 186 -8.24 19.01 2.92
N THR A 187 -8.39 20.30 3.20
CA THR A 187 -7.89 20.99 4.40
C THR A 187 -8.48 20.38 5.61
N ASN A 188 -9.41 19.73 5.85
CA ASN A 188 -9.94 19.14 7.09
C ASN A 188 -9.99 17.59 7.02
N SER A 189 -9.11 17.00 6.24
CA SER A 189 -9.09 15.55 6.03
C SER A 189 -8.70 14.74 7.28
N GLY A 190 -8.08 15.41 8.26
CA GLY A 190 -7.58 14.77 9.49
C GLY A 190 -6.19 14.14 9.34
N LEU A 191 -5.59 14.15 8.15
CA LEU A 191 -4.21 13.68 8.00
C LEU A 191 -3.22 14.64 8.68
N PRO A 192 -2.09 14.12 9.22
CA PRO A 192 -1.05 14.95 9.82
C PRO A 192 -0.46 15.96 8.83
N PRO A 193 0.04 17.10 9.30
CA PRO A 193 0.62 18.14 8.44
C PRO A 193 1.71 17.60 7.50
N GLY A 194 1.70 18.05 6.25
CA GLY A 194 2.70 17.67 5.25
C GLY A 194 2.63 16.21 4.79
N SER A 195 1.72 15.39 5.31
CA SER A 195 1.51 14.03 4.81
C SER A 195 0.73 14.02 3.50
N ALA A 196 0.82 12.91 2.77
CA ALA A 196 0.14 12.74 1.50
C ALA A 196 -0.63 11.41 1.46
N ALA A 197 -1.84 11.44 0.90
CA ALA A 197 -2.57 10.27 0.44
C ALA A 197 -2.45 10.17 -1.08
N VAL A 198 -1.99 9.03 -1.59
CA VAL A 198 -1.79 8.81 -3.04
C VAL A 198 -2.40 7.45 -3.41
N ALA A 199 -3.21 7.42 -4.46
CA ALA A 199 -3.71 6.15 -5.00
C ALA A 199 -2.91 5.72 -6.23
N VAL A 200 -2.43 4.47 -6.22
CA VAL A 200 -1.89 3.82 -7.43
C VAL A 200 -3.01 3.13 -8.19
N LEU A 201 -3.03 3.29 -9.50
CA LEU A 201 -4.04 2.76 -10.40
C LEU A 201 -3.40 1.82 -11.42
N PRO A 202 -3.10 0.57 -11.04
CA PRO A 202 -2.54 -0.40 -11.98
C PRO A 202 -3.54 -0.80 -13.06
N VAL A 203 -3.03 -1.23 -14.22
CA VAL A 203 -3.81 -1.98 -15.22
C VAL A 203 -3.88 -3.43 -14.77
N THR A 204 -2.77 -4.15 -14.87
CA THR A 204 -2.66 -5.54 -14.40
C THR A 204 -1.33 -5.71 -13.68
N LEU A 205 -1.38 -6.18 -12.44
CA LEU A 205 -0.19 -6.53 -11.69
C LEU A 205 0.25 -7.96 -12.05
N ASP A 206 1.55 -8.17 -12.17
CA ASP A 206 2.12 -9.50 -12.39
C ASP A 206 2.10 -10.31 -11.09
N THR A 207 0.99 -11.00 -10.88
CA THR A 207 0.76 -11.82 -9.68
C THR A 207 0.57 -13.29 -10.06
N PRO A 208 0.90 -14.24 -9.16
CA PRO A 208 0.64 -15.65 -9.40
C PRO A 208 -0.84 -15.95 -9.71
N MET A 209 -1.77 -15.23 -9.07
CA MET A 209 -3.21 -15.39 -9.32
C MET A 209 -3.57 -14.95 -10.74
N ASN A 210 -3.09 -13.80 -11.20
CA ASN A 210 -3.36 -13.28 -12.54
C ASN A 210 -2.75 -14.20 -13.60
N ARG A 211 -1.50 -14.67 -13.41
CA ARG A 211 -0.87 -15.64 -14.31
C ARG A 211 -1.66 -16.94 -14.42
N LYS A 212 -2.18 -17.44 -13.30
CA LYS A 212 -3.04 -18.64 -13.29
C LYS A 212 -4.38 -18.41 -14.00
N SER A 213 -4.96 -17.21 -13.86
CA SER A 213 -6.28 -16.88 -14.42
C SER A 213 -6.23 -16.52 -15.91
N MET A 214 -5.09 -16.05 -16.38
CA MET A 214 -4.87 -15.57 -17.75
C MET A 214 -3.54 -16.12 -18.31
N PRO A 215 -3.40 -17.45 -18.47
CA PRO A 215 -2.11 -18.08 -18.83
C PRO A 215 -1.61 -17.67 -20.22
N ASP A 216 -2.51 -17.32 -21.13
CA ASP A 216 -2.20 -16.97 -22.53
C ASP A 216 -2.05 -15.43 -22.74
N ALA A 217 -2.07 -14.63 -21.67
CA ALA A 217 -1.93 -13.19 -21.78
C ALA A 217 -0.49 -12.75 -22.09
N ASP A 218 -0.36 -11.58 -22.73
CA ASP A 218 0.95 -10.94 -22.90
C ASP A 218 1.44 -10.32 -21.57
N PHE A 219 2.31 -11.04 -20.89
CA PHE A 219 2.88 -10.61 -19.61
C PHE A 219 3.82 -9.40 -19.73
N SER A 220 4.26 -9.04 -20.94
CA SER A 220 5.05 -7.82 -21.14
C SER A 220 4.28 -6.53 -20.87
N SER A 221 2.95 -6.63 -20.81
CA SER A 221 2.04 -5.53 -20.44
C SER A 221 1.70 -5.49 -18.94
N TRP A 222 2.20 -6.44 -18.13
CA TRP A 222 1.88 -6.52 -16.73
C TRP A 222 2.93 -5.82 -15.87
N THR A 223 2.46 -5.12 -14.83
CA THR A 223 3.33 -4.36 -13.94
C THR A 223 4.02 -5.28 -12.94
N PRO A 224 5.37 -5.30 -12.89
CA PRO A 224 6.12 -6.04 -11.90
C PRO A 224 5.84 -5.51 -10.48
N LEU A 225 5.70 -6.43 -9.51
CA LEU A 225 5.45 -6.05 -8.11
C LEU A 225 6.64 -5.30 -7.50
N ASP A 226 7.86 -5.61 -7.93
CA ASP A 226 9.08 -4.91 -7.50
C ASP A 226 9.03 -3.42 -7.87
N PHE A 227 8.54 -3.08 -9.06
CA PHE A 227 8.39 -1.69 -9.50
C PHE A 227 7.47 -0.90 -8.55
N ILE A 228 6.35 -1.49 -8.11
CA ILE A 228 5.44 -0.83 -7.18
C ILE A 228 6.10 -0.64 -5.81
N ALA A 229 6.78 -1.68 -5.29
CA ALA A 229 7.48 -1.60 -4.01
C ALA A 229 8.59 -0.55 -4.01
N GLU A 230 9.36 -0.46 -5.11
CA GLU A 230 10.38 0.57 -5.33
C GLU A 230 9.77 1.97 -5.43
N THR A 231 8.66 2.12 -6.15
CA THR A 231 7.91 3.38 -6.25
C THR A 231 7.45 3.85 -4.87
N PHE A 232 6.90 2.98 -4.05
CA PHE A 232 6.51 3.33 -2.69
C PHE A 232 7.72 3.74 -1.83
N TYR A 233 8.84 3.05 -1.98
CA TYR A 233 10.07 3.43 -1.29
C TYR A 233 10.55 4.83 -1.70
N ASP A 234 10.58 5.13 -2.99
CA ASP A 234 10.95 6.44 -3.53
C ASP A 234 10.01 7.53 -2.96
N TRP A 235 8.73 7.31 -2.92
CA TRP A 235 7.77 8.26 -2.36
C TRP A 235 7.91 8.45 -0.84
N ILE A 236 8.15 7.36 -0.08
CA ILE A 236 8.38 7.44 1.37
C ILE A 236 9.65 8.23 1.67
N THR A 237 10.67 8.12 0.82
CA THR A 237 11.92 8.86 0.97
C THR A 237 11.89 10.28 0.39
N GLY A 238 10.74 10.69 -0.18
CA GLY A 238 10.53 12.03 -0.75
C GLY A 238 10.95 12.18 -2.21
N LYS A 239 11.42 11.09 -2.84
CA LYS A 239 11.82 11.14 -4.25
C LYS A 239 10.60 11.02 -5.15
N ASN A 240 10.36 12.02 -6.00
CA ASN A 240 9.25 12.09 -6.96
C ASN A 240 7.86 11.81 -6.35
N ARG A 241 7.67 12.12 -5.08
CA ARG A 241 6.41 11.91 -4.38
C ARG A 241 5.31 12.81 -4.98
N PRO A 242 4.18 12.25 -5.42
CA PRO A 242 3.04 13.04 -5.87
C PRO A 242 2.42 13.85 -4.72
N SER A 243 1.71 14.91 -5.06
CA SER A 243 0.90 15.66 -4.10
C SER A 243 -0.22 14.80 -3.52
N SER A 244 -0.69 15.16 -2.32
CA SER A 244 -1.84 14.49 -1.70
C SER A 244 -3.07 14.57 -2.61
N GLY A 245 -3.85 13.49 -2.67
CA GLY A 245 -5.03 13.36 -3.53
C GLY A 245 -4.74 12.87 -4.94
N SER A 246 -3.46 12.69 -5.30
CA SER A 246 -3.08 12.25 -6.65
C SER A 246 -3.53 10.80 -6.92
N LEU A 247 -4.07 10.59 -8.12
CA LEU A 247 -4.38 9.30 -8.69
C LEU A 247 -3.33 8.98 -9.76
N ILE A 248 -2.45 8.01 -9.47
CA ILE A 248 -1.29 7.70 -10.31
C ILE A 248 -1.54 6.41 -11.09
N GLN A 249 -1.76 6.52 -12.38
CA GLN A 249 -1.85 5.39 -13.29
C GLN A 249 -0.49 4.70 -13.40
N VAL A 250 -0.51 3.38 -13.33
CA VAL A 250 0.68 2.53 -13.53
C VAL A 250 0.46 1.73 -14.80
N ILE A 251 1.19 2.06 -15.84
CA ILE A 251 1.00 1.49 -17.18
C ILE A 251 2.30 0.82 -17.61
N THR A 252 2.21 -0.46 -17.95
CA THR A 252 3.33 -1.23 -18.48
C THR A 252 3.08 -1.54 -19.94
N THR A 253 4.06 -1.27 -20.78
CA THR A 253 4.02 -1.56 -22.22
C THR A 253 5.39 -2.08 -22.66
N GLY A 254 5.43 -3.27 -23.24
CA GLY A 254 6.68 -3.89 -23.69
C GLY A 254 7.72 -4.03 -22.56
N GLY A 255 7.30 -4.36 -21.37
CA GLY A 255 8.17 -4.51 -20.19
C GLY A 255 8.62 -3.19 -19.54
N LYS A 256 8.26 -2.03 -20.09
CA LYS A 256 8.56 -0.71 -19.50
C LYS A 256 7.33 -0.18 -18.74
N THR A 257 7.51 0.15 -17.47
CA THR A 257 6.44 0.71 -16.63
C THR A 257 6.61 2.22 -16.48
N GLU A 258 5.51 2.96 -16.64
CA GLU A 258 5.45 4.41 -16.51
C GLU A 258 4.36 4.81 -15.50
N LEU A 259 4.62 5.94 -14.81
CA LEU A 259 3.69 6.55 -13.87
C LEU A 259 3.15 7.84 -14.47
N THR A 260 1.83 7.97 -14.56
CA THR A 260 1.16 9.17 -15.09
C THR A 260 0.02 9.61 -14.18
N ALA A 261 -0.12 10.90 -13.92
CA ALA A 261 -1.28 11.40 -13.17
C ALA A 261 -2.57 11.17 -13.98
N ALA A 262 -3.63 10.72 -13.32
CA ALA A 262 -4.96 10.74 -13.90
C ALA A 262 -5.58 12.12 -13.72
N HIS A 263 -6.15 12.66 -14.79
CA HIS A 263 -6.99 13.85 -14.76
C HIS A 263 -8.45 13.37 -14.83
N LEU A 264 -9.24 13.72 -13.83
CA LEU A 264 -10.70 13.48 -13.77
C LEU A 264 -11.45 14.73 -14.17
#